data_60367e15b955bc729b921801898e5cf1
#
_entry.id   60367e15b955bc729b921801898e5cf1
#
_cell.length_a   1.000
_cell.length_b   1.000
_cell.length_c   1.000
_cell.angle_alpha   90.00
_cell.angle_beta   90.00
_cell.angle_gamma   90.00
#
_symmetry.space_group_name_H-M   'P 1'
#
loop_
_entity.id
_entity.type
_entity.pdbx_description
1 polymer ?
#
loop_
_entity_poly.entity_id
_entity_poly.type
_entity_poly.pdbx_seq_one_letter_code
_entity_poly.pdbx_strand_id
1 'polypeptide(L)'
;MTERLADEDAKLVVLARAAMARAEAASAAAVRDVDGRTYAAAPVSLSALELTGLQAAVAAAASSGATGLEAAVLVAGSQDDPGLAAVRELAPLAAIIVTDRAGNPL
;
A
#
# COMPACT_ATOMS: atom_id res chain seq x y z
N MET A 1 -23.38 6.82 -5.22
CA MET A 1 -23.25 5.40 -4.84
C MET A 1 -21.79 5.08 -4.56
N THR A 2 -21.53 4.54 -3.39
CA THR A 2 -20.16 4.19 -3.01
C THR A 2 -19.79 2.85 -3.61
N GLU A 3 -18.71 2.80 -4.34
CA GLU A 3 -18.23 1.56 -4.90
C GLU A 3 -17.69 0.65 -3.79
N ARG A 4 -18.12 -0.60 -3.81
CA ARG A 4 -17.72 -1.56 -2.78
C ARG A 4 -16.46 -2.30 -3.21
N LEU A 5 -15.45 -2.30 -2.35
CA LEU A 5 -14.23 -3.04 -2.59
C LEU A 5 -14.46 -4.54 -2.44
N ALA A 6 -13.71 -5.33 -3.20
CA ALA A 6 -13.64 -6.76 -2.99
C ALA A 6 -13.11 -7.02 -1.58
N ASP A 7 -13.51 -8.15 -0.98
CA ASP A 7 -13.14 -8.47 0.41
C ASP A 7 -11.63 -8.46 0.62
N GLU A 8 -10.86 -8.97 -0.33
CA GLU A 8 -9.41 -9.01 -0.21
C GLU A 8 -8.77 -7.63 -0.27
N ASP A 9 -9.34 -6.72 -1.05
CA ASP A 9 -8.86 -5.35 -1.12
C ASP A 9 -9.28 -4.57 0.13
N ALA A 10 -10.47 -4.85 0.66
CA ALA A 10 -10.91 -4.27 1.93
C ALA A 10 -9.99 -4.67 3.08
N LYS A 11 -9.46 -5.89 3.07
CA LYS A 11 -8.47 -6.32 4.07
C LYS A 11 -7.18 -5.51 3.97
N LEU A 12 -6.75 -5.17 2.76
CA LEU A 12 -5.57 -4.30 2.58
C LEU A 12 -5.80 -2.92 3.19
N VAL A 13 -7.00 -2.38 3.04
CA VAL A 13 -7.37 -1.09 3.66
C VAL A 13 -7.25 -1.20 5.18
N VAL A 14 -7.77 -2.27 5.77
CA VAL A 14 -7.68 -2.49 7.22
C VAL A 14 -6.23 -2.56 7.68
N LEU A 15 -5.38 -3.29 6.95
CA LEU A 15 -3.96 -3.43 7.31
C LEU A 15 -3.21 -2.11 7.19
N ALA A 16 -3.47 -1.34 6.12
CA ALA A 16 -2.85 -0.03 5.95
C ALA A 16 -3.27 0.93 7.05
N ARG A 17 -4.56 0.95 7.40
CA ARG A 17 -5.06 1.81 8.48
C ARG A 17 -4.47 1.42 9.83
N ALA A 18 -4.27 0.13 10.08
CA ALA A 18 -3.62 -0.34 11.31
C ALA A 18 -2.16 0.13 11.37
N ALA A 19 -1.43 0.06 10.26
CA ALA A 19 -0.06 0.56 10.20
C ALA A 19 -0.02 2.07 10.43
N MET A 20 -0.96 2.81 9.83
CA MET A 20 -1.09 4.25 9.99
C MET A 20 -1.32 4.63 11.46
N ALA A 21 -2.21 3.92 12.13
CA ALA A 21 -2.53 4.18 13.53
C ALA A 21 -1.35 3.86 14.44
N ARG A 22 -0.70 2.72 14.23
CA ARG A 22 0.43 2.30 15.06
C ARG A 22 1.61 3.25 14.95
N ALA A 23 1.86 3.78 13.76
CA ALA A 23 2.94 4.72 13.50
C ALA A 23 2.55 6.17 13.78
N GLU A 24 1.29 6.43 14.10
CA GLU A 24 0.74 7.79 14.26
C GLU A 24 1.03 8.63 13.01
N ALA A 25 0.85 8.03 11.84
CA ALA A 25 1.17 8.64 10.56
C ALA A 25 -0.08 9.23 9.90
N ALA A 26 0.13 10.10 8.92
CA ALA A 26 -0.95 10.73 8.17
C ALA A 26 -1.44 9.87 7.00
N SER A 27 -0.67 8.86 6.63
CA SER A 27 -0.99 7.97 5.51
C SER A 27 -0.33 6.61 5.72
N ALA A 28 -0.73 5.62 4.94
CA ALA A 28 -0.07 4.32 4.91
C ALA A 28 -0.47 3.58 3.64
N ALA A 29 0.18 2.47 3.37
CA ALA A 29 -0.12 1.65 2.21
C ALA A 29 -0.03 0.18 2.56
N ALA A 30 -0.65 -0.66 1.75
CA ALA A 30 -0.54 -2.10 1.85
C ALA A 30 -0.57 -2.70 0.45
N VAL A 31 0.18 -3.77 0.25
CA VAL A 31 0.22 -4.50 -1.01
C VAL A 31 -0.03 -5.98 -0.75
N ARG A 32 -0.58 -6.66 -1.76
CA ARG A 32 -0.77 -8.12 -1.75
C ARG A 32 0.03 -8.69 -2.91
N ASP A 33 0.87 -9.70 -2.63
CA ASP A 33 1.63 -10.36 -3.67
C ASP A 33 0.80 -11.47 -4.36
N VAL A 34 1.38 -12.05 -5.40
CA VAL A 34 0.69 -13.08 -6.20
C VAL A 34 0.47 -14.39 -5.44
N ASP A 35 1.13 -14.56 -4.30
CA ASP A 35 0.91 -15.72 -3.41
C ASP A 35 -0.10 -15.43 -2.32
N GLY A 36 -0.69 -14.25 -2.31
CA GLY A 36 -1.70 -13.85 -1.33
C GLY A 36 -1.15 -13.29 -0.03
N ARG A 37 0.17 -13.11 0.08
CA ARG A 37 0.79 -12.50 1.25
C ARG A 37 0.60 -10.99 1.20
N THR A 38 0.48 -10.38 2.37
CA THR A 38 0.23 -8.95 2.49
C THR A 38 1.35 -8.25 3.25
N TYR A 39 1.61 -7.00 2.88
CA TYR A 39 2.67 -6.17 3.47
C TYR A 39 2.09 -4.78 3.65
N ALA A 40 2.16 -4.25 4.87
CA ALA A 40 1.62 -2.93 5.16
C ALA A 40 2.68 -2.08 5.83
N ALA A 41 2.69 -0.79 5.52
CA ALA A 41 3.68 0.12 6.07
C ALA A 41 3.18 1.55 6.10
N ALA A 42 3.62 2.29 7.11
CA ALA A 42 3.51 3.74 7.17
C ALA A 42 4.79 4.36 6.60
N PRO A 43 4.80 5.66 6.29
CA PRO A 43 6.02 6.32 5.83
C PRO A 43 7.17 6.22 6.83
N VAL A 44 8.38 6.15 6.30
CA VAL A 44 9.62 6.20 7.08
C VAL A 44 10.26 7.56 6.85
N SER A 45 10.54 8.28 7.92
CA SER A 45 11.06 9.65 7.82
C SER A 45 12.25 9.81 8.77
N LEU A 46 13.36 9.22 8.35
CA LEU A 46 14.64 9.33 9.05
C LEU A 46 15.59 10.17 8.23
N SER A 47 16.59 10.76 8.86
CA SER A 47 17.58 11.54 8.11
C SER A 47 18.37 10.66 7.12
N ALA A 48 18.54 9.38 7.41
CA ALA A 48 19.29 8.46 6.57
C ALA A 48 18.40 7.59 5.67
N LEU A 49 17.07 7.63 5.85
CA LEU A 49 16.16 6.81 5.06
C LEU A 49 14.79 7.46 5.04
N GLU A 50 14.32 7.76 3.84
CA GLU A 50 13.01 8.36 3.66
C GLU A 50 12.24 7.57 2.60
N LEU A 51 11.10 7.01 3.00
CA LEU A 51 10.25 6.20 2.15
C LEU A 51 8.79 6.60 2.36
N THR A 52 8.00 6.58 1.28
CA THR A 52 6.55 6.62 1.43
C THR A 52 6.08 5.28 1.98
N GLY A 53 4.85 5.22 2.49
CA GLY A 53 4.28 3.95 2.95
C GLY A 53 4.26 2.92 1.83
N LEU A 54 3.94 3.32 0.61
CA LEU A 54 3.93 2.41 -0.55
C LEU A 54 5.34 1.91 -0.86
N GLN A 55 6.33 2.78 -0.87
CA GLN A 55 7.72 2.35 -1.07
C GLN A 55 8.15 1.33 -0.02
N ALA A 56 7.82 1.58 1.24
CA ALA A 56 8.16 0.67 2.33
C ALA A 56 7.44 -0.68 2.20
N ALA A 57 6.16 -0.67 1.82
CA ALA A 57 5.40 -1.91 1.63
C ALA A 57 5.94 -2.73 0.45
N VAL A 58 6.28 -2.07 -0.66
CA VAL A 58 6.87 -2.74 -1.83
C VAL A 58 8.24 -3.29 -1.48
N ALA A 59 9.06 -2.52 -0.72
CA ALA A 59 10.37 -2.99 -0.27
C ALA A 59 10.25 -4.25 0.58
N ALA A 60 9.27 -4.30 1.49
CA ALA A 60 9.01 -5.48 2.31
C ALA A 60 8.62 -6.68 1.46
N ALA A 61 7.74 -6.50 0.48
CA ALA A 61 7.32 -7.55 -0.43
C ALA A 61 8.50 -8.09 -1.23
N ALA A 62 9.26 -7.20 -1.85
CA ALA A 62 10.43 -7.57 -2.66
C ALA A 62 11.49 -8.27 -1.80
N SER A 63 11.75 -7.74 -0.61
CA SER A 63 12.71 -8.33 0.33
C SER A 63 12.28 -9.72 0.80
N SER A 64 10.97 -9.98 0.83
CA SER A 64 10.41 -11.27 1.22
C SER A 64 10.32 -12.27 0.04
N GLY A 65 10.77 -11.86 -1.13
CA GLY A 65 10.81 -12.75 -2.30
C GLY A 65 9.59 -12.69 -3.20
N ALA A 66 8.73 -11.69 -3.04
CA ALA A 66 7.57 -11.56 -3.93
C ALA A 66 8.02 -11.36 -5.38
N THR A 67 7.41 -12.10 -6.30
CA THR A 67 7.72 -12.04 -7.72
C THR A 67 6.74 -11.18 -8.50
N GLY A 68 5.63 -10.78 -7.89
CA GLY A 68 4.62 -9.91 -8.48
C GLY A 68 3.63 -9.48 -7.44
N LEU A 69 2.79 -8.51 -7.80
CA LEU A 69 1.77 -7.96 -6.92
C LEU A 69 0.41 -8.05 -7.61
N GLU A 70 -0.63 -8.27 -6.83
CA GLU A 70 -2.02 -8.27 -7.31
C GLU A 70 -2.69 -6.92 -7.11
N ALA A 71 -2.41 -6.27 -5.97
CA ALA A 71 -3.07 -5.01 -5.63
C ALA A 71 -2.22 -4.18 -4.68
N ALA A 72 -2.40 -2.88 -4.75
CA ALA A 72 -1.82 -1.93 -3.82
C ALA A 72 -2.91 -0.96 -3.38
N VAL A 73 -2.98 -0.69 -2.08
CA VAL A 73 -3.90 0.27 -1.49
C VAL A 73 -3.09 1.38 -0.84
N LEU A 74 -3.47 2.63 -1.12
CA LEU A 74 -2.87 3.81 -0.49
C LEU A 74 -3.97 4.52 0.32
N VAL A 75 -3.86 4.46 1.64
CA VAL A 75 -4.80 5.14 2.52
C VAL A 75 -4.31 6.55 2.79
N ALA A 76 -5.14 7.55 2.47
CA ALA A 76 -4.78 8.97 2.53
C ALA A 76 -3.52 9.28 1.72
N GLY A 77 -3.28 8.49 0.67
CA GLY A 77 -2.12 8.63 -0.20
C GLY A 77 -2.42 9.41 -1.46
N SER A 78 -1.48 9.37 -2.37
CA SER A 78 -1.54 10.14 -3.61
C SER A 78 -1.29 9.24 -4.82
N GLN A 79 -1.97 9.55 -5.92
CA GLN A 79 -1.71 8.91 -7.20
C GLN A 79 -0.34 9.30 -7.79
N ASP A 80 0.31 10.27 -7.17
CA ASP A 80 1.66 10.70 -7.56
C ASP A 80 2.75 10.07 -6.69
N ASP A 81 2.39 9.08 -5.87
CA ASP A 81 3.35 8.42 -4.98
C ASP A 81 4.49 7.79 -5.78
N PRO A 82 5.76 8.11 -5.45
CA PRO A 82 6.90 7.52 -6.16
C PRO A 82 6.97 6.00 -6.05
N GLY A 83 6.31 5.40 -5.05
CA GLY A 83 6.23 3.94 -4.93
C GLY A 83 5.46 3.27 -6.05
N LEU A 84 4.63 4.02 -6.80
CA LEU A 84 3.89 3.45 -7.93
C LEU A 84 4.82 2.96 -9.03
N ALA A 85 5.96 3.60 -9.25
CA ALA A 85 6.94 3.13 -10.22
C ALA A 85 7.46 1.74 -9.83
N ALA A 86 7.72 1.52 -8.54
CA ALA A 86 8.16 0.21 -8.06
C ALA A 86 7.06 -0.85 -8.18
N VAL A 87 5.80 -0.48 -7.90
CA VAL A 87 4.68 -1.39 -8.11
C VAL A 87 4.60 -1.81 -9.58
N ARG A 88 4.72 -0.86 -10.51
CA ARG A 88 4.62 -1.14 -11.95
C ARG A 88 5.79 -1.97 -12.46
N GLU A 89 6.95 -1.86 -11.84
CA GLU A 89 8.09 -2.70 -12.18
C GLU A 89 7.83 -4.16 -11.82
N LEU A 90 7.28 -4.42 -10.63
CA LEU A 90 6.94 -5.77 -10.19
C LEU A 90 5.66 -6.30 -10.83
N ALA A 91 4.72 -5.43 -11.13
CA ALA A 91 3.38 -5.84 -11.54
C ALA A 91 2.72 -4.75 -12.39
N PRO A 92 2.95 -4.78 -13.73
CA PRO A 92 2.37 -3.75 -14.60
C PRO A 92 0.85 -3.64 -14.54
N LEU A 93 0.16 -4.72 -14.17
CA LEU A 93 -1.30 -4.78 -14.18
C LEU A 93 -1.93 -4.82 -12.79
N ALA A 94 -1.15 -4.62 -11.72
CA ALA A 94 -1.71 -4.61 -10.37
C ALA A 94 -2.76 -3.50 -10.22
N ALA A 95 -3.83 -3.80 -9.49
CA ALA A 95 -4.84 -2.81 -9.17
C ALA A 95 -4.28 -1.79 -8.18
N ILE A 96 -4.52 -0.51 -8.44
CA ILE A 96 -4.11 0.58 -7.54
C ILE A 96 -5.38 1.22 -6.99
N ILE A 97 -5.51 1.23 -5.67
CA ILE A 97 -6.69 1.77 -4.99
C ILE A 97 -6.21 2.86 -4.04
N VAL A 98 -6.68 4.08 -4.27
CA VAL A 98 -6.40 5.21 -3.38
C VAL A 98 -7.66 5.49 -2.58
N THR A 99 -7.52 5.62 -1.27
CA THR A 99 -8.64 5.88 -0.37
C THR A 99 -8.41 7.16 0.41
N ASP A 100 -9.49 7.65 1.02
CA ASP A 100 -9.36 8.69 2.03
C ASP A 100 -8.84 8.06 3.34
N ARG A 101 -8.69 8.89 4.38
CA ARG A 101 -8.17 8.45 5.68
C ARG A 101 -9.05 7.39 6.33
N ALA A 102 -10.35 7.43 6.07
CA ALA A 102 -11.31 6.46 6.62
C ALA A 102 -11.33 5.14 5.83
N GLY A 103 -10.63 5.09 4.69
CA GLY A 103 -10.58 3.90 3.88
C GLY A 103 -11.62 3.85 2.77
N ASN A 104 -12.28 4.96 2.48
CA ASN A 104 -13.26 5.02 1.39
C ASN A 104 -12.54 5.30 0.07
N PRO A 105 -12.76 4.50 -0.98
CA PRO A 105 -12.13 4.75 -2.28
C PRO A 105 -12.48 6.12 -2.83
N LEU A 106 -11.49 6.74 -3.44
CA LEU A 106 -11.66 8.06 -4.07
C LEU A 106 -12.11 7.92 -5.51
#